data_fc28c9d5f320a604386378c921ab6cac
#
_entry.id   fc28c9d5f320a604386378c921ab6cac
#
_cell.length_a   1.000
_cell.length_b   1.000
_cell.length_c   1.000
_cell.angle_alpha   90.00
_cell.angle_beta   90.00
_cell.angle_gamma   90.00
#
_symmetry.space_group_name_H-M   'P 1'
#
loop_
_entity.id
_entity.type
_entity.pdbx_description
1 polymer ?
#
loop_
_entity_poly.entity_id
_entity_poly.type
_entity_poly.pdbx_seq_one_letter_code
_entity_poly.pdbx_strand_id
1 'polypeptide(L)'
;MLVVGPVALLVTGFLAFIIIGPVALLIGTGITSGVTFIFQHAGWLGGAIYGLLYAPLVITGLHHMFLAVDFQLMGSSLGGTYLWPIVAISNICQGSAAFGAWFVYKRRKMVKEEGLALTSGISGMLGVTEPAMFGVNLPLKYPFIAAISTSCVLGAIVGMNNVLGKVGVGGVPAFISIQKEFWPVYLIVTAIAIVVPCILTIVMSHFSKQKAKEIVED
;
A
#
# COMPACT_ATOMS: atom_id res chain seq x y z
N MET A 1 13.17 -20.05 -36.12
CA MET A 1 12.50 -19.32 -35.04
C MET A 1 11.30 -20.06 -34.43
N LEU A 2 10.47 -20.76 -35.21
CA LEU A 2 9.28 -21.51 -34.73
C LEU A 2 9.57 -22.62 -33.69
N VAL A 3 10.75 -23.20 -33.67
CA VAL A 3 11.13 -24.29 -32.75
C VAL A 3 11.96 -23.77 -31.58
N VAL A 4 12.83 -22.78 -31.81
CA VAL A 4 13.76 -22.25 -30.80
C VAL A 4 13.02 -21.56 -29.64
N GLY A 5 11.98 -20.79 -29.95
CA GLY A 5 11.19 -20.10 -28.92
C GLY A 5 10.50 -21.07 -27.94
N PRO A 6 9.68 -22.03 -28.42
CA PRO A 6 9.03 -23.01 -27.57
C PRO A 6 10.02 -23.88 -26.78
N VAL A 7 11.12 -24.32 -27.40
CA VAL A 7 12.15 -25.12 -26.71
C VAL A 7 12.84 -24.30 -25.62
N ALA A 8 13.23 -23.07 -25.91
CA ALA A 8 13.83 -22.18 -24.90
C ALA A 8 12.90 -21.95 -23.71
N LEU A 9 11.59 -21.71 -23.96
CA LEU A 9 10.59 -21.54 -22.91
C LEU A 9 10.43 -22.81 -22.06
N LEU A 10 10.38 -23.97 -22.67
CA LEU A 10 10.28 -25.25 -21.95
C LEU A 10 11.52 -25.51 -21.10
N VAL A 11 12.71 -25.33 -21.66
CA VAL A 11 13.97 -25.56 -20.94
C VAL A 11 14.14 -24.57 -19.79
N THR A 12 13.89 -23.28 -20.05
CA THR A 12 13.98 -22.24 -19.00
C THR A 12 12.92 -22.43 -17.93
N GLY A 13 11.69 -22.77 -18.30
CA GLY A 13 10.61 -23.06 -17.36
C GLY A 13 10.90 -24.26 -16.49
N PHE A 14 11.45 -25.34 -17.07
CA PHE A 14 11.83 -26.54 -16.34
C PHE A 14 12.98 -26.29 -15.36
N LEU A 15 14.02 -25.57 -15.81
CA LEU A 15 15.14 -25.17 -14.94
C LEU A 15 14.70 -24.25 -13.83
N ALA A 16 13.82 -23.27 -14.14
CA ALA A 16 13.24 -22.39 -13.13
C ALA A 16 12.45 -23.19 -12.11
N PHE A 17 11.64 -24.15 -12.52
CA PHE A 17 10.83 -24.97 -11.60
C PHE A 17 11.69 -25.86 -10.70
N ILE A 18 12.75 -26.49 -11.23
CA ILE A 18 13.58 -27.43 -10.47
C ILE A 18 14.61 -26.71 -9.58
N ILE A 19 15.20 -25.61 -10.03
CA ILE A 19 16.31 -24.94 -9.34
C ILE A 19 15.81 -23.73 -8.57
N ILE A 20 15.13 -22.81 -9.26
CA ILE A 20 14.70 -21.54 -8.65
C ILE A 20 13.50 -21.76 -7.74
N GLY A 21 12.57 -22.63 -8.12
CA GLY A 21 11.35 -22.90 -7.35
C GLY A 21 11.62 -23.35 -5.90
N PRO A 22 12.41 -24.41 -5.65
CA PRO A 22 12.73 -24.85 -4.30
C PRO A 22 13.43 -23.79 -3.45
N VAL A 23 14.38 -23.05 -4.03
CA VAL A 23 15.09 -21.97 -3.33
C VAL A 23 14.13 -20.82 -2.99
N ALA A 24 13.29 -20.41 -3.94
CA ALA A 24 12.28 -19.37 -3.72
C ALA A 24 11.25 -19.80 -2.66
N LEU A 25 10.85 -21.07 -2.64
CA LEU A 25 9.96 -21.63 -1.62
C LEU A 25 10.60 -21.61 -0.23
N LEU A 26 11.87 -21.99 -0.10
CA LEU A 26 12.58 -21.94 1.19
C LEU A 26 12.67 -20.51 1.73
N ILE A 27 13.05 -19.56 0.90
CA ILE A 27 13.09 -18.15 1.27
C ILE A 27 11.69 -17.65 1.64
N GLY A 28 10.69 -17.94 0.81
CA GLY A 28 9.32 -17.56 1.02
C GLY A 28 8.73 -18.12 2.30
N THR A 29 8.97 -19.40 2.61
CA THR A 29 8.50 -20.03 3.87
C THR A 29 9.20 -19.40 5.08
N GLY A 30 10.48 -19.08 4.99
CA GLY A 30 11.20 -18.36 6.06
C GLY A 30 10.60 -16.99 6.34
N ILE A 31 10.33 -16.20 5.30
CA ILE A 31 9.69 -14.88 5.42
C ILE A 31 8.28 -15.03 5.98
N THR A 32 7.48 -15.97 5.46
CA THR A 32 6.12 -16.23 5.91
C THR A 32 6.07 -16.63 7.38
N SER A 33 6.99 -17.48 7.83
CA SER A 33 7.10 -17.87 9.24
C SER A 33 7.47 -16.68 10.11
N GLY A 34 8.40 -15.83 9.68
CA GLY A 34 8.77 -14.60 10.38
C GLY A 34 7.62 -13.62 10.49
N VAL A 35 6.87 -13.39 9.40
CA VAL A 35 5.67 -12.55 9.40
C VAL A 35 4.62 -13.11 10.36
N THR A 36 4.33 -14.41 10.27
CA THR A 36 3.35 -15.07 11.15
C THR A 36 3.75 -14.92 12.62
N PHE A 37 5.03 -15.17 12.94
CA PHE A 37 5.54 -15.01 14.30
C PHE A 37 5.35 -13.59 14.84
N ILE A 38 5.70 -12.57 14.04
CA ILE A 38 5.55 -11.15 14.43
C ILE A 38 4.08 -10.83 14.67
N PHE A 39 3.18 -11.22 13.76
CA PHE A 39 1.75 -10.92 13.90
C PHE A 39 1.09 -11.66 15.05
N GLN A 40 1.50 -12.89 15.35
CA GLN A 40 0.96 -13.65 16.47
C GLN A 40 1.43 -13.14 17.84
N HIS A 41 2.67 -12.60 17.95
CA HIS A 41 3.24 -12.17 19.24
C HIS A 41 3.20 -10.66 19.44
N ALA A 42 3.30 -9.90 18.37
CA ALA A 42 3.35 -8.43 18.38
C ALA A 42 2.66 -7.85 17.14
N GLY A 43 1.40 -8.22 16.89
CA GLY A 43 0.66 -7.84 15.68
C GLY A 43 0.59 -6.33 15.46
N TRP A 44 0.46 -5.55 16.53
CA TRP A 44 0.49 -4.09 16.45
C TRP A 44 1.82 -3.56 15.90
N LEU A 45 2.95 -4.16 16.29
CA LEU A 45 4.28 -3.75 15.83
C LEU A 45 4.48 -4.16 14.35
N GLY A 46 4.13 -5.40 14.00
CA GLY A 46 4.18 -5.88 12.62
C GLY A 46 3.33 -5.03 11.69
N GLY A 47 2.11 -4.72 12.11
CA GLY A 47 1.19 -3.87 11.37
C GLY A 47 1.68 -2.43 11.22
N ALA A 48 2.26 -1.84 12.29
CA ALA A 48 2.85 -0.51 12.25
C ALA A 48 4.01 -0.42 11.26
N ILE A 49 4.97 -1.34 11.39
CA ILE A 49 6.16 -1.39 10.53
C ILE A 49 5.75 -1.60 9.07
N TYR A 50 4.87 -2.56 8.80
CA TYR A 50 4.44 -2.84 7.44
C TYR A 50 3.63 -1.69 6.83
N GLY A 51 2.74 -1.07 7.61
CA GLY A 51 1.99 0.11 7.20
C GLY A 51 2.87 1.33 6.91
N LEU A 52 3.95 1.51 7.67
CA LEU A 52 4.95 2.56 7.44
C LEU A 52 5.77 2.30 6.17
N LEU A 53 6.22 1.05 5.99
CA LEU A 53 7.18 0.69 4.94
C LEU A 53 6.53 0.34 3.61
N TYR A 54 5.23 0.02 3.57
CA TYR A 54 4.59 -0.44 2.33
C TYR A 54 4.72 0.56 1.18
N ALA A 55 4.42 1.84 1.41
CA ALA A 55 4.56 2.85 0.37
C ALA A 55 6.03 3.07 -0.08
N PRO A 56 7.04 3.13 0.80
CA PRO A 56 8.46 3.02 0.41
C PRO A 56 8.79 1.77 -0.42
N LEU A 57 8.23 0.61 -0.07
CA LEU A 57 8.43 -0.62 -0.85
C LEU A 57 7.78 -0.54 -2.24
N VAL A 58 6.67 0.18 -2.39
CA VAL A 58 6.05 0.45 -3.70
C VAL A 58 6.99 1.28 -4.57
N ILE A 59 7.65 2.31 -4.01
CA ILE A 59 8.60 3.15 -4.75
C ILE A 59 9.74 2.33 -5.35
N THR A 60 10.22 1.32 -4.63
CA THR A 60 11.31 0.44 -5.08
C THR A 60 10.85 -0.74 -5.92
N GLY A 61 9.53 -0.96 -6.03
CA GLY A 61 8.94 -2.14 -6.70
C GLY A 61 8.99 -3.43 -5.86
N LEU A 62 9.64 -3.41 -4.68
CA LEU A 62 9.81 -4.58 -3.82
C LEU A 62 8.51 -5.10 -3.21
N HIS A 63 7.43 -4.28 -3.19
CA HIS A 63 6.13 -4.68 -2.64
C HIS A 63 5.54 -5.92 -3.32
N HIS A 64 5.87 -6.19 -4.59
CA HIS A 64 5.41 -7.39 -5.30
C HIS A 64 5.95 -8.70 -4.72
N MET A 65 7.10 -8.66 -4.03
CA MET A 65 7.64 -9.86 -3.36
C MET A 65 6.73 -10.36 -2.24
N PHE A 66 5.98 -9.46 -1.60
CA PHE A 66 5.06 -9.81 -0.52
C PHE A 66 3.80 -10.54 -1.01
N LEU A 67 3.46 -10.48 -2.30
CA LEU A 67 2.39 -11.30 -2.88
C LEU A 67 2.63 -12.81 -2.69
N ALA A 68 3.88 -13.25 -2.79
CA ALA A 68 4.22 -14.65 -2.54
C ALA A 68 3.95 -15.04 -1.08
N VAL A 69 4.24 -14.14 -0.14
CA VAL A 69 3.95 -14.32 1.29
C VAL A 69 2.44 -14.33 1.53
N ASP A 70 1.71 -13.40 0.92
CA ASP A 70 0.25 -13.34 0.98
C ASP A 70 -0.39 -14.67 0.54
N PHE A 71 0.01 -15.20 -0.61
CA PHE A 71 -0.51 -16.48 -1.13
C PHE A 71 -0.14 -17.67 -0.23
N GLN A 72 1.05 -17.69 0.36
CA GLN A 72 1.43 -18.72 1.32
C GLN A 72 0.61 -18.66 2.61
N LEU A 73 0.37 -17.46 3.15
CA LEU A 73 -0.49 -17.25 4.32
C LEU A 73 -1.93 -17.67 4.03
N MET A 74 -2.46 -17.33 2.86
CA MET A 74 -3.81 -17.73 2.43
C MET A 74 -3.95 -19.24 2.25
N GLY A 75 -2.89 -19.93 1.82
CA GLY A 75 -2.85 -21.39 1.67
C GLY A 75 -2.58 -22.14 2.98
N SER A 76 -2.25 -21.45 4.07
CA SER A 76 -2.04 -22.03 5.39
C SER A 76 -3.37 -22.24 6.13
N SER A 77 -3.29 -22.79 7.35
CA SER A 77 -4.44 -22.96 8.25
C SER A 77 -5.14 -21.64 8.63
N LEU A 78 -4.50 -20.49 8.40
CA LEU A 78 -5.08 -19.17 8.63
C LEU A 78 -6.21 -18.84 7.65
N GLY A 79 -6.18 -19.39 6.43
CA GLY A 79 -7.18 -19.12 5.38
C GLY A 79 -7.28 -17.65 4.96
N GLY A 80 -6.28 -16.84 5.28
CA GLY A 80 -6.19 -15.41 4.99
C GLY A 80 -4.79 -14.87 5.25
N THR A 81 -4.59 -13.59 4.94
CA THR A 81 -3.33 -12.88 5.18
C THR A 81 -3.52 -11.66 6.07
N TYR A 82 -2.53 -11.35 6.90
CA TYR A 82 -2.46 -10.12 7.70
C TYR A 82 -2.01 -8.91 6.87
N LEU A 83 -1.27 -9.15 5.76
CA LEU A 83 -0.60 -8.09 5.02
C LEU A 83 -1.58 -7.31 4.12
N TRP A 84 -2.44 -8.01 3.38
CA TRP A 84 -3.35 -7.39 2.43
C TRP A 84 -4.30 -6.34 3.02
N PRO A 85 -4.89 -6.54 4.22
CA PRO A 85 -5.68 -5.50 4.88
C PRO A 85 -4.89 -4.20 5.09
N ILE A 86 -3.60 -4.31 5.45
CA ILE A 86 -2.72 -3.15 5.68
C ILE A 86 -2.32 -2.49 4.36
N VAL A 87 -2.06 -3.29 3.31
CA VAL A 87 -1.82 -2.80 1.94
C VAL A 87 -2.96 -1.91 1.50
N ALA A 88 -4.20 -2.38 1.63
CA ALA A 88 -5.37 -1.63 1.19
C ALA A 88 -5.55 -0.33 1.98
N ILE A 89 -5.32 -0.33 3.30
CA ILE A 89 -5.33 0.88 4.13
C ILE A 89 -4.23 1.86 3.70
N SER A 90 -3.02 1.38 3.42
CA SER A 90 -1.94 2.23 2.92
C SER A 90 -2.31 2.88 1.58
N ASN A 91 -2.93 2.14 0.67
CA ASN A 91 -3.40 2.66 -0.61
C ASN A 91 -4.45 3.77 -0.43
N ILE A 92 -5.41 3.56 0.48
CA ILE A 92 -6.42 4.58 0.82
C ILE A 92 -5.74 5.83 1.40
N CYS A 93 -4.75 5.68 2.28
CA CYS A 93 -4.01 6.80 2.84
C CYS A 93 -3.29 7.61 1.75
N GLN A 94 -2.69 6.96 0.74
CA GLN A 94 -2.07 7.66 -0.38
C GLN A 94 -3.09 8.42 -1.22
N GLY A 95 -4.23 7.81 -1.55
CA GLY A 95 -5.32 8.47 -2.26
C GLY A 95 -5.90 9.65 -1.48
N SER A 96 -6.11 9.48 -0.18
CA SER A 96 -6.61 10.53 0.74
C SER A 96 -5.66 11.71 0.83
N ALA A 97 -4.35 11.46 0.92
CA ALA A 97 -3.35 12.51 0.93
C ALA A 97 -3.35 13.31 -0.38
N ALA A 98 -3.53 12.65 -1.52
CA ALA A 98 -3.67 13.32 -2.82
C ALA A 98 -4.94 14.18 -2.88
N PHE A 99 -6.06 13.76 -2.28
CA PHE A 99 -7.23 14.63 -2.11
C PHE A 99 -6.94 15.84 -1.22
N GLY A 100 -6.14 15.68 -0.16
CA GLY A 100 -5.67 16.81 0.63
C GLY A 100 -4.89 17.83 -0.20
N ALA A 101 -3.99 17.34 -1.08
CA ALA A 101 -3.26 18.19 -2.03
C ALA A 101 -4.21 18.86 -3.04
N TRP A 102 -5.22 18.14 -3.54
CA TRP A 102 -6.26 18.71 -4.40
C TRP A 102 -6.95 19.93 -3.76
N PHE A 103 -7.37 19.83 -2.50
CA PHE A 103 -7.94 20.98 -1.79
C PHE A 103 -6.99 22.17 -1.69
N VAL A 104 -5.70 21.90 -1.48
CA VAL A 104 -4.66 22.94 -1.44
C VAL A 104 -4.50 23.61 -2.79
N TYR A 105 -4.40 22.85 -3.88
CA TYR A 105 -4.26 23.35 -5.25
C TYR A 105 -5.50 24.15 -5.69
N LYS A 106 -6.69 23.65 -5.39
CA LYS A 106 -7.96 24.36 -5.66
C LYS A 106 -8.00 25.73 -5.00
N ARG A 107 -7.59 25.83 -3.73
CA ARG A 107 -7.51 27.13 -3.03
C ARG A 107 -6.47 28.07 -3.63
N ARG A 108 -5.42 27.52 -4.26
CA ARG A 108 -4.36 28.29 -4.92
C ARG A 108 -4.64 28.56 -6.39
N LYS A 109 -5.77 28.09 -6.93
CA LYS A 109 -6.18 28.23 -8.34
C LYS A 109 -5.18 27.61 -9.33
N MET A 110 -4.49 26.56 -8.94
CA MET A 110 -3.53 25.81 -9.77
C MET A 110 -4.29 24.70 -10.53
N VAL A 111 -4.91 25.07 -11.65
CA VAL A 111 -5.89 24.21 -12.36
C VAL A 111 -5.31 22.89 -12.85
N LYS A 112 -4.05 22.89 -13.35
CA LYS A 112 -3.39 21.69 -13.87
C LYS A 112 -3.08 20.70 -12.76
N GLU A 113 -2.51 21.17 -11.67
CA GLU A 113 -2.12 20.38 -10.51
C GLU A 113 -3.36 19.90 -9.75
N GLU A 114 -4.41 20.71 -9.71
CA GLU A 114 -5.73 20.35 -9.16
C GLU A 114 -6.31 19.12 -9.86
N GLY A 115 -6.35 19.14 -11.21
CA GLY A 115 -6.85 18.02 -12.02
C GLY A 115 -6.05 16.75 -11.80
N LEU A 116 -4.72 16.84 -11.77
CA LEU A 116 -3.85 15.71 -11.50
C LEU A 116 -4.09 15.12 -10.10
N ALA A 117 -4.18 15.97 -9.07
CA ALA A 117 -4.37 15.52 -7.70
C ALA A 117 -5.74 14.86 -7.49
N LEU A 118 -6.80 15.38 -8.12
CA LEU A 118 -8.13 14.80 -8.07
C LEU A 118 -8.16 13.38 -8.68
N THR A 119 -7.69 13.25 -9.91
CA THR A 119 -7.70 11.95 -10.61
C THR A 119 -6.80 10.92 -9.93
N SER A 120 -5.65 11.36 -9.43
CA SER A 120 -4.73 10.54 -8.64
C SER A 120 -5.33 10.08 -7.32
N GLY A 121 -6.07 10.97 -6.63
CA GLY A 121 -6.78 10.63 -5.41
C GLY A 121 -7.84 9.55 -5.64
N ILE A 122 -8.65 9.70 -6.69
CA ILE A 122 -9.65 8.69 -7.08
C ILE A 122 -8.97 7.34 -7.39
N SER A 123 -7.88 7.35 -8.16
CA SER A 123 -7.11 6.15 -8.48
C SER A 123 -6.60 5.46 -7.22
N GLY A 124 -6.02 6.21 -6.27
CA GLY A 124 -5.54 5.68 -4.99
C GLY A 124 -6.66 5.08 -4.13
N MET A 125 -7.86 5.71 -4.11
CA MET A 125 -9.02 5.15 -3.41
C MET A 125 -9.50 3.82 -4.03
N LEU A 126 -9.24 3.59 -5.29
CA LEU A 126 -9.54 2.32 -5.97
C LEU A 126 -8.38 1.30 -5.87
N GLY A 127 -7.27 1.68 -5.24
CA GLY A 127 -6.14 0.79 -4.97
C GLY A 127 -4.97 0.92 -5.94
N VAL A 128 -5.03 1.82 -6.92
CA VAL A 128 -3.92 2.12 -7.86
C VAL A 128 -3.25 3.41 -7.39
N THR A 129 -2.15 3.28 -6.67
CA THR A 129 -1.52 4.38 -5.91
C THR A 129 -0.41 5.10 -6.65
N GLU A 130 0.13 4.52 -7.72
CA GLU A 130 1.26 5.08 -8.47
C GLU A 130 1.01 6.52 -8.93
N PRO A 131 -0.16 6.89 -9.50
CA PRO A 131 -0.43 8.27 -9.87
C PRO A 131 -0.43 9.21 -8.66
N ALA A 132 -1.00 8.78 -7.52
CA ALA A 132 -1.02 9.58 -6.30
C ALA A 132 0.39 9.74 -5.70
N MET A 133 1.16 8.65 -5.66
CA MET A 133 2.50 8.66 -5.09
C MET A 133 3.48 9.47 -5.92
N PHE A 134 3.64 9.13 -7.21
CA PHE A 134 4.66 9.73 -8.07
C PHE A 134 4.22 11.08 -8.63
N GLY A 135 2.93 11.27 -8.92
CA GLY A 135 2.41 12.50 -9.48
C GLY A 135 2.17 13.62 -8.46
N VAL A 136 1.91 13.28 -7.19
CA VAL A 136 1.46 14.26 -6.19
C VAL A 136 2.24 14.17 -4.87
N ASN A 137 2.20 12.99 -4.21
CA ASN A 137 2.61 12.88 -2.82
C ASN A 137 4.13 12.99 -2.63
N LEU A 138 4.92 12.31 -3.49
CA LEU A 138 6.39 12.35 -3.43
C LEU A 138 6.96 13.71 -3.84
N PRO A 139 6.51 14.36 -4.94
CA PRO A 139 6.98 15.69 -5.29
C PRO A 139 6.74 16.72 -4.18
N LEU A 140 5.57 16.69 -3.55
CA LEU A 140 5.22 17.59 -2.45
C LEU A 140 5.83 17.20 -1.10
N LYS A 141 6.23 15.94 -0.91
CA LYS A 141 6.77 15.32 0.31
C LYS A 141 5.79 15.27 1.49
N TYR A 142 5.18 16.38 1.88
CA TYR A 142 4.29 16.43 3.05
C TYR A 142 3.04 15.54 2.93
N PRO A 143 2.38 15.36 1.75
CA PRO A 143 1.28 14.41 1.63
C PRO A 143 1.77 12.96 1.78
N PHE A 144 2.97 12.66 1.27
CA PHE A 144 3.57 11.34 1.43
C PHE A 144 3.81 11.02 2.91
N ILE A 145 4.38 11.97 3.68
CA ILE A 145 4.60 11.81 5.12
C ILE A 145 3.26 11.65 5.86
N ALA A 146 2.24 12.44 5.53
CA ALA A 146 0.91 12.31 6.11
C ALA A 146 0.31 10.92 5.87
N ALA A 147 0.44 10.39 4.64
CA ALA A 147 -0.06 9.08 4.26
C ALA A 147 0.65 7.94 5.01
N ILE A 148 2.00 7.90 5.00
CA ILE A 148 2.75 6.82 5.65
C ILE A 148 2.62 6.85 7.18
N SER A 149 2.57 8.03 7.79
CA SER A 149 2.37 8.17 9.24
C SER A 149 1.00 7.65 9.66
N THR A 150 -0.05 7.99 8.91
CA THR A 150 -1.40 7.48 9.18
C THR A 150 -1.46 5.98 8.93
N SER A 151 -0.87 5.49 7.84
CA SER A 151 -0.82 4.06 7.53
C SER A 151 -0.07 3.26 8.60
N CYS A 152 0.97 3.82 9.21
CA CYS A 152 1.67 3.23 10.35
C CYS A 152 0.72 3.00 11.53
N VAL A 153 0.01 4.03 11.95
CA VAL A 153 -0.93 3.96 13.09
C VAL A 153 -2.09 3.01 12.81
N LEU A 154 -2.68 3.12 11.63
CA LEU A 154 -3.81 2.27 11.25
C LEU A 154 -3.38 0.82 11.01
N GLY A 155 -2.18 0.61 10.48
CA GLY A 155 -1.57 -0.70 10.38
C GLY A 155 -1.37 -1.36 11.75
N ALA A 156 -0.95 -0.57 12.75
CA ALA A 156 -0.87 -1.05 14.14
C ALA A 156 -2.24 -1.53 14.66
N ILE A 157 -3.31 -0.77 14.40
CA ILE A 157 -4.67 -1.15 14.82
C ILE A 157 -5.13 -2.42 14.11
N VAL A 158 -4.91 -2.52 12.79
CA VAL A 158 -5.24 -3.70 11.98
C VAL A 158 -4.49 -4.92 12.48
N GLY A 159 -3.17 -4.77 12.73
CA GLY A 159 -2.33 -5.85 13.23
C GLY A 159 -2.65 -6.27 14.66
N MET A 160 -2.99 -5.33 15.54
CA MET A 160 -3.40 -5.62 16.93
C MET A 160 -4.68 -6.44 16.99
N ASN A 161 -5.59 -6.23 16.05
CA ASN A 161 -6.84 -6.98 15.94
C ASN A 161 -6.71 -8.25 15.08
N ASN A 162 -5.51 -8.59 14.62
CA ASN A 162 -5.22 -9.74 13.74
C ASN A 162 -6.18 -9.83 12.55
N VAL A 163 -6.49 -8.70 11.94
CA VAL A 163 -7.43 -8.62 10.82
C VAL A 163 -6.92 -9.46 9.65
N LEU A 164 -7.73 -10.42 9.23
CA LEU A 164 -7.44 -11.29 8.10
C LEU A 164 -8.26 -10.91 6.87
N GLY A 165 -7.60 -10.94 5.74
CA GLY A 165 -8.21 -10.73 4.44
C GLY A 165 -7.68 -11.68 3.39
N LYS A 166 -8.21 -11.58 2.17
CA LYS A 166 -7.68 -12.27 1.00
C LYS A 166 -7.10 -11.25 0.04
N VAL A 167 -6.10 -11.66 -0.74
CA VAL A 167 -5.61 -10.85 -1.85
C VAL A 167 -6.75 -10.60 -2.84
N GLY A 168 -6.95 -9.36 -3.21
CA GLY A 168 -8.07 -8.98 -4.07
C GLY A 168 -7.97 -7.52 -4.51
N VAL A 169 -9.09 -6.83 -4.53
CA VAL A 169 -9.14 -5.41 -4.89
C VAL A 169 -8.49 -4.59 -3.79
N GLY A 170 -7.66 -3.62 -4.17
CA GLY A 170 -7.06 -2.66 -3.25
C GLY A 170 -8.01 -1.50 -2.91
N GLY A 171 -7.55 -0.57 -2.10
CA GLY A 171 -8.29 0.65 -1.77
C GLY A 171 -9.58 0.43 -0.99
N VAL A 172 -10.55 1.33 -1.14
CA VAL A 172 -11.82 1.29 -0.42
C VAL A 172 -12.61 -0.01 -0.68
N PRO A 173 -12.69 -0.55 -1.91
CA PRO A 173 -13.41 -1.80 -2.14
C PRO A 173 -12.81 -3.02 -1.47
N ALA A 174 -11.61 -2.93 -0.91
CA ALA A 174 -10.92 -4.04 -0.26
C ALA A 174 -11.70 -4.64 0.93
N PHE A 175 -12.65 -3.90 1.51
CA PHE A 175 -13.47 -4.41 2.61
C PHE A 175 -14.20 -5.72 2.24
N ILE A 176 -14.50 -5.92 0.95
CA ILE A 176 -15.13 -7.17 0.45
C ILE A 176 -14.20 -8.37 0.62
N SER A 177 -12.88 -8.12 0.55
CA SER A 177 -11.85 -9.15 0.69
C SER A 177 -11.51 -9.47 2.15
N ILE A 178 -12.00 -8.67 3.11
CA ILE A 178 -11.78 -8.86 4.54
C ILE A 178 -12.79 -9.89 5.08
N GLN A 179 -12.34 -10.76 5.97
CA GLN A 179 -13.21 -11.71 6.63
C GLN A 179 -14.27 -10.97 7.47
N LYS A 180 -15.52 -11.43 7.39
CA LYS A 180 -16.69 -10.69 7.90
C LYS A 180 -16.63 -10.35 9.39
N GLU A 181 -15.95 -11.16 10.17
CA GLU A 181 -15.76 -10.96 11.61
C GLU A 181 -14.97 -9.69 11.93
N PHE A 182 -14.08 -9.26 11.01
CA PHE A 182 -13.25 -8.06 11.17
C PHE A 182 -13.87 -6.79 10.56
N TRP A 183 -15.03 -6.88 9.90
CA TRP A 183 -15.65 -5.74 9.24
C TRP A 183 -15.85 -4.51 10.15
N PRO A 184 -16.34 -4.65 11.40
CA PRO A 184 -16.56 -3.47 12.24
C PRO A 184 -15.27 -2.65 12.44
N VAL A 185 -14.19 -3.32 12.81
CA VAL A 185 -12.89 -2.67 13.02
C VAL A 185 -12.35 -2.13 11.70
N TYR A 186 -12.41 -2.92 10.63
CA TYR A 186 -11.85 -2.55 9.34
C TYR A 186 -12.56 -1.36 8.70
N LEU A 187 -13.88 -1.25 8.82
CA LEU A 187 -14.65 -0.11 8.31
C LEU A 187 -14.31 1.19 9.07
N ILE A 188 -14.13 1.11 10.40
CA ILE A 188 -13.69 2.27 11.20
C ILE A 188 -12.29 2.73 10.75
N VAL A 189 -11.36 1.79 10.61
CA VAL A 189 -9.99 2.08 10.16
C VAL A 189 -10.00 2.67 8.74
N THR A 190 -10.83 2.15 7.85
CA THR A 190 -11.01 2.67 6.49
C THR A 190 -11.55 4.10 6.51
N ALA A 191 -12.55 4.39 7.34
CA ALA A 191 -13.09 5.75 7.47
C ALA A 191 -12.01 6.74 7.95
N ILE A 192 -11.19 6.34 8.92
CA ILE A 192 -10.06 7.14 9.40
C ILE A 192 -9.01 7.31 8.29
N ALA A 193 -8.71 6.26 7.52
CA ALA A 193 -7.76 6.31 6.40
C ALA A 193 -8.22 7.26 5.27
N ILE A 194 -9.52 7.43 5.07
CA ILE A 194 -10.09 8.37 4.10
C ILE A 194 -9.96 9.81 4.59
N VAL A 195 -10.11 10.08 5.89
CA VAL A 195 -10.24 11.44 6.40
C VAL A 195 -8.91 12.01 6.90
N VAL A 196 -8.17 11.24 7.69
CA VAL A 196 -7.00 11.75 8.43
C VAL A 196 -5.85 12.18 7.51
N PRO A 197 -5.41 11.40 6.50
CA PRO A 197 -4.33 11.84 5.63
C PRO A 197 -4.68 13.12 4.84
N CYS A 198 -5.95 13.27 4.44
CA CYS A 198 -6.44 14.49 3.77
C CYS A 198 -6.29 15.72 4.70
N ILE A 199 -6.78 15.63 5.94
CA ILE A 199 -6.67 16.70 6.91
C ILE A 199 -5.21 17.00 7.23
N LEU A 200 -4.39 15.99 7.51
CA LEU A 200 -2.96 16.16 7.79
C LEU A 200 -2.24 16.85 6.63
N THR A 201 -2.53 16.45 5.40
CA THR A 201 -1.96 17.08 4.19
C THR A 201 -2.32 18.55 4.13
N ILE A 202 -3.58 18.92 4.37
CA ILE A 202 -4.03 20.33 4.38
C ILE A 202 -3.31 21.10 5.49
N VAL A 203 -3.24 20.56 6.71
CA VAL A 203 -2.56 21.18 7.84
C VAL A 203 -1.08 21.38 7.56
N MET A 204 -0.40 20.32 7.13
CA MET A 204 1.04 20.36 6.82
C MET A 204 1.38 21.33 5.67
N SER A 205 0.44 21.55 4.73
CA SER A 205 0.63 22.52 3.65
C SER A 205 0.78 23.97 4.14
N HIS A 206 0.24 24.29 5.32
CA HIS A 206 0.40 25.61 5.92
C HIS A 206 1.80 25.83 6.48
N PHE A 207 2.43 24.78 6.99
CA PHE A 207 3.80 24.83 7.50
C PHE A 207 4.86 24.72 6.38
N SER A 208 4.50 24.14 5.24
CA SER A 208 5.39 23.98 4.07
C SER A 208 5.42 25.20 3.14
N LYS A 209 4.89 26.33 3.57
CA LYS A 209 4.73 27.55 2.74
C LYS A 209 6.02 28.13 2.13
N GLN A 210 7.19 27.76 2.64
CA GLN A 210 8.46 28.32 2.16
C GLN A 210 8.97 27.69 0.85
N LYS A 211 8.64 26.43 0.52
CA LYS A 211 9.13 25.76 -0.70
C LYS A 211 8.25 25.90 -1.93
N ALA A 212 6.97 26.22 -1.78
CA ALA A 212 6.07 26.38 -2.94
C ALA A 212 6.33 27.68 -3.73
N LYS A 213 7.11 28.64 -3.19
CA LYS A 213 7.56 29.82 -3.93
C LYS A 213 8.75 29.54 -4.86
N GLU A 214 9.65 28.65 -4.45
CA GLU A 214 10.85 28.33 -5.24
C GLU A 214 10.55 27.51 -6.51
N ILE A 215 9.48 26.72 -6.53
CA ILE A 215 9.10 25.87 -7.71
C ILE A 215 8.36 26.67 -8.80
N VAL A 216 7.92 27.89 -8.48
CA VAL A 216 7.14 28.75 -9.43
C VAL A 216 8.03 29.83 -10.05
N GLU A 217 9.25 30.04 -9.55
CA GLU A 217 10.21 31.04 -10.03
C GLU A 217 11.31 30.46 -10.94
N ASP A 218 11.41 29.12 -11.09
CA ASP A 218 12.24 28.41 -12.07
C ASP A 218 11.36 27.90 -13.26
#